data_dea9b2fb2803ad760bd90c6009cde9f5
#
_entry.id   dea9b2fb2803ad760bd90c6009cde9f5
#
_cell.length_a   1.000
_cell.length_b   1.000
_cell.length_c   1.000
_cell.angle_alpha   90.00
_cell.angle_beta   90.00
_cell.angle_gamma   90.00
#
_symmetry.space_group_name_H-M   'P 1'
#
loop_
_entity.id
_entity.type
_entity.pdbx_description
1 polymer ?
#
loop_
_entity_poly.entity_id
_entity_poly.type
_entity_poly.pdbx_seq_one_letter_code
_entity_poly.pdbx_strand_id
1 'polypeptide(L)'
;PENRCLFNRRNEQMSPIIKRKGEKFTLPGKYLLFILTILCIGLIVLTFNTNLLSAPVSAVGGFLITPLQNGISKAGSLISSRTEELVQIRSLLKENEELKAQIDELTMENIKLQQDRYELTNLRELYDLDAQYDDYPKIGARIIAKDSGNWYHSFVIDKGYDDGLSINMNVMAGSGLVGRITDVGPNWSKVIAIIDDNSNVSGMVLSTSDNLIVCGDLELYDDGLIRFEKLVDNADRVVEGDKIVTSHVSDKYLPGILIGYISSISMDANNLTKSGLITPAVDFEHLEEVLVITELKQVVEE
;
A
#
# COMPACT_ATOMS: atom_id res chain seq x y z
N PRO A 1 15.86 -50.39 -3.33
CA PRO A 1 16.90 -50.85 -2.45
C PRO A 1 16.66 -50.25 -1.07
N GLU A 2 16.13 -51.04 -0.21
CA GLU A 2 16.80 -51.88 0.82
C GLU A 2 17.56 -51.06 1.86
N ASN A 3 17.07 -51.17 3.08
CA ASN A 3 17.72 -51.78 4.25
C ASN A 3 16.85 -51.44 5.48
N ARG A 4 16.17 -52.41 6.11
CA ARG A 4 16.55 -53.49 7.04
C ARG A 4 17.60 -53.05 8.09
N CYS A 5 17.14 -53.07 9.35
CA CYS A 5 17.87 -53.54 10.53
C CYS A 5 16.95 -53.41 11.74
N LEU A 6 16.58 -54.47 12.30
CA LEU A 6 17.05 -55.49 13.24
C LEU A 6 16.74 -55.13 14.69
N PHE A 7 15.75 -55.79 15.19
CA PHE A 7 15.58 -56.55 16.44
C PHE A 7 16.79 -56.60 17.38
N ASN A 8 16.61 -56.18 18.61
CA ASN A 8 17.37 -56.77 19.71
C ASN A 8 16.47 -56.96 20.95
N ARG A 9 16.19 -58.22 21.21
CA ARG A 9 15.62 -58.74 22.47
C ARG A 9 16.71 -58.72 23.51
N ARG A 10 16.41 -58.26 24.72
CA ARG A 10 17.18 -58.64 25.89
C ARG A 10 16.21 -59.10 27.01
N ASN A 11 16.39 -60.36 27.39
CA ASN A 11 15.79 -61.05 28.49
C ASN A 11 16.07 -60.31 29.82
N GLU A 12 15.01 -60.16 30.60
CA GLU A 12 15.19 -59.92 32.04
C GLU A 12 14.62 -61.08 32.84
N GLN A 13 15.52 -61.56 33.64
CA GLN A 13 15.34 -62.63 34.60
C GLN A 13 14.38 -62.21 35.72
N MET A 14 13.39 -63.01 35.97
CA MET A 14 12.50 -62.91 37.14
C MET A 14 13.21 -63.43 38.39
N SER A 15 13.33 -62.62 39.42
CA SER A 15 13.67 -63.00 40.78
C SER A 15 12.40 -63.43 41.54
N PRO A 16 12.45 -64.47 42.37
CA PRO A 16 11.27 -64.97 43.08
C PRO A 16 10.99 -64.11 44.33
N ILE A 17 9.77 -63.55 44.39
CA ILE A 17 9.30 -62.82 45.57
C ILE A 17 8.76 -63.86 46.56
N ILE A 18 9.40 -63.93 47.72
CA ILE A 18 8.98 -64.75 48.86
C ILE A 18 7.68 -64.18 49.42
N LYS A 19 6.59 -64.96 49.35
CA LYS A 19 5.30 -64.67 49.87
C LYS A 19 5.23 -65.03 51.36
N ARG A 20 5.30 -64.04 52.27
CA ARG A 20 4.98 -64.19 53.67
C ARG A 20 3.46 -64.27 53.83
N LYS A 21 2.98 -65.38 54.30
CA LYS A 21 1.61 -65.69 54.64
C LYS A 21 1.24 -65.02 55.95
N GLY A 22 0.62 -63.84 55.92
CA GLY A 22 0.05 -63.19 57.08
C GLY A 22 -1.32 -63.85 57.37
N GLU A 23 -1.51 -64.34 58.53
CA GLU A 23 -2.82 -64.86 59.01
C GLU A 23 -3.77 -63.68 59.13
N LYS A 24 -4.77 -63.70 58.27
CA LYS A 24 -5.88 -62.74 58.37
C LYS A 24 -6.88 -63.29 59.38
N PHE A 25 -6.94 -62.62 60.53
CA PHE A 25 -8.00 -62.83 61.52
C PHE A 25 -9.28 -62.23 60.91
N THR A 26 -10.07 -63.11 60.26
CA THR A 26 -11.35 -62.72 59.68
C THR A 26 -12.46 -62.97 60.72
N LEU A 27 -12.77 -61.93 61.42
CA LEU A 27 -14.01 -61.89 62.21
C LEU A 27 -15.18 -61.88 61.21
N PRO A 28 -16.16 -62.83 61.33
CA PRO A 28 -17.32 -62.81 60.46
C PRO A 28 -18.07 -61.50 60.60
N GLY A 29 -18.42 -60.86 59.48
CA GLY A 29 -18.92 -59.48 59.39
C GLY A 29 -20.11 -59.16 60.32
N LYS A 30 -20.85 -60.17 60.71
CA LYS A 30 -21.96 -60.08 61.68
C LYS A 30 -21.49 -59.59 63.06
N TYR A 31 -20.37 -60.14 63.56
CA TYR A 31 -19.80 -59.68 64.87
C TYR A 31 -19.15 -58.32 64.80
N LEU A 32 -18.55 -57.97 63.68
CA LEU A 32 -17.95 -56.60 63.46
C LEU A 32 -19.04 -55.52 63.48
N LEU A 33 -20.16 -55.81 62.81
CA LEU A 33 -21.32 -54.90 62.82
C LEU A 33 -21.94 -54.79 64.23
N PHE A 34 -22.02 -55.87 64.96
CA PHE A 34 -22.55 -55.88 66.32
C PHE A 34 -21.64 -55.13 67.31
N ILE A 35 -20.32 -55.23 67.19
CA ILE A 35 -19.36 -54.47 67.96
C ILE A 35 -19.44 -53.01 67.60
N LEU A 36 -19.57 -52.68 66.30
CA LEU A 36 -19.69 -51.26 65.84
C LEU A 36 -20.99 -50.59 66.36
N THR A 37 -22.12 -51.32 66.36
CA THR A 37 -23.38 -50.77 66.90
C THR A 37 -23.34 -50.63 68.41
N ILE A 38 -22.74 -51.54 69.20
CA ILE A 38 -22.53 -51.34 70.63
C ILE A 38 -21.60 -50.16 70.93
N LEU A 39 -20.54 -50.01 70.12
CA LEU A 39 -19.62 -48.88 70.24
C LEU A 39 -20.32 -47.55 69.95
N CYS A 40 -21.16 -47.46 68.90
CA CYS A 40 -21.96 -46.26 68.60
C CYS A 40 -22.96 -45.96 69.71
N ILE A 41 -23.69 -46.96 70.23
CA ILE A 41 -24.62 -46.75 71.34
C ILE A 41 -23.87 -46.30 72.61
N GLY A 42 -22.71 -46.93 72.89
CA GLY A 42 -21.85 -46.52 73.99
C GLY A 42 -21.39 -45.09 73.89
N LEU A 43 -20.99 -44.64 72.70
CA LEU A 43 -20.58 -43.25 72.40
C LEU A 43 -21.76 -42.28 72.55
N ILE A 44 -22.98 -42.66 72.16
CA ILE A 44 -24.18 -41.86 72.28
C ILE A 44 -24.52 -41.67 73.80
N VAL A 45 -24.53 -42.81 74.53
CA VAL A 45 -24.79 -42.77 75.97
C VAL A 45 -23.73 -41.97 76.75
N LEU A 46 -22.48 -42.09 76.36
CA LEU A 46 -21.38 -41.30 76.96
C LEU A 46 -21.51 -39.82 76.64
N THR A 47 -21.99 -39.49 75.40
CA THR A 47 -22.23 -38.07 75.00
C THR A 47 -23.42 -37.45 75.76
N PHE A 48 -24.46 -38.24 76.03
CA PHE A 48 -25.62 -37.76 76.77
C PHE A 48 -25.41 -37.64 78.31
N ASN A 49 -24.56 -38.52 78.90
CA ASN A 49 -24.38 -38.57 80.35
C ASN A 49 -23.20 -37.75 80.89
N THR A 50 -22.33 -37.26 80.00
CA THR A 50 -21.19 -36.45 80.40
C THR A 50 -21.08 -35.21 79.54
N ASN A 51 -21.29 -34.02 80.19
CA ASN A 51 -20.99 -32.70 79.63
C ASN A 51 -19.45 -32.49 79.42
N LEU A 52 -18.68 -33.58 79.46
CA LEU A 52 -17.21 -33.54 79.40
C LEU A 52 -16.66 -33.45 77.93
N LEU A 53 -17.52 -33.69 76.93
CA LEU A 53 -17.09 -33.65 75.50
C LEU A 53 -17.49 -32.37 74.78
N SER A 54 -18.26 -31.48 75.44
CA SER A 54 -18.69 -30.23 74.78
C SER A 54 -17.54 -29.21 74.61
N ALA A 55 -16.57 -29.20 75.49
CA ALA A 55 -15.46 -28.24 75.46
C ALA A 55 -14.31 -28.66 74.59
N PRO A 56 -13.85 -29.92 74.53
CA PRO A 56 -12.72 -30.28 73.63
C PRO A 56 -13.13 -30.41 72.18
N VAL A 57 -14.40 -30.73 71.82
CA VAL A 57 -14.83 -30.87 70.43
C VAL A 57 -14.93 -29.53 69.70
N SER A 58 -15.36 -28.49 70.41
CA SER A 58 -15.41 -27.14 69.88
C SER A 58 -13.98 -26.55 69.68
N ALA A 59 -13.05 -26.87 70.57
CA ALA A 59 -11.69 -26.41 70.52
C ALA A 59 -10.88 -27.12 69.36
N VAL A 60 -11.09 -28.42 69.16
CA VAL A 60 -10.44 -29.18 68.11
C VAL A 60 -11.07 -28.85 66.73
N GLY A 61 -12.39 -28.67 66.67
CA GLY A 61 -13.07 -28.23 65.45
C GLY A 61 -12.63 -26.84 64.99
N GLY A 62 -12.50 -25.88 65.96
CA GLY A 62 -12.02 -24.55 65.65
C GLY A 62 -10.53 -24.49 65.23
N PHE A 63 -9.70 -25.36 65.83
CA PHE A 63 -8.26 -25.33 65.54
C PHE A 63 -7.86 -26.01 64.25
N LEU A 64 -8.60 -27.04 63.79
CA LEU A 64 -8.30 -27.77 62.55
C LEU A 64 -9.12 -27.28 61.32
N ILE A 65 -10.37 -26.85 61.55
CA ILE A 65 -11.27 -26.47 60.45
C ILE A 65 -11.03 -25.04 60.00
N THR A 66 -10.80 -24.09 60.93
CA THR A 66 -10.56 -22.68 60.58
C THR A 66 -9.32 -22.42 59.72
N PRO A 67 -8.14 -23.04 59.96
CA PRO A 67 -6.99 -22.82 59.08
C PRO A 67 -7.18 -23.47 57.71
N LEU A 68 -7.94 -24.60 57.63
CA LEU A 68 -8.25 -25.24 56.36
C LEU A 68 -9.22 -24.43 55.51
N GLN A 69 -10.27 -23.85 56.11
CA GLN A 69 -11.19 -22.93 55.45
C GLN A 69 -10.47 -21.66 54.96
N ASN A 70 -9.61 -21.07 55.75
CA ASN A 70 -8.83 -19.89 55.39
C ASN A 70 -7.77 -20.22 54.30
N GLY A 71 -7.22 -21.43 54.32
CA GLY A 71 -6.30 -21.91 53.27
C GLY A 71 -6.98 -22.13 51.94
N ILE A 72 -8.14 -22.76 51.94
CA ILE A 72 -8.93 -23.03 50.73
C ILE A 72 -9.48 -21.73 50.14
N SER A 73 -9.98 -20.80 50.95
CA SER A 73 -10.50 -19.52 50.46
C SER A 73 -9.37 -18.62 49.88
N LYS A 74 -8.19 -18.61 50.50
CA LYS A 74 -7.03 -17.89 49.97
C LYS A 74 -6.47 -18.54 48.67
N ALA A 75 -6.43 -19.86 48.60
CA ALA A 75 -6.05 -20.57 47.41
C ALA A 75 -7.09 -20.36 46.29
N GLY A 76 -8.38 -20.40 46.63
CA GLY A 76 -9.47 -20.14 45.67
C GLY A 76 -9.43 -18.71 45.11
N SER A 77 -9.19 -17.71 45.96
CA SER A 77 -9.10 -16.31 45.52
C SER A 77 -7.86 -16.02 44.69
N LEU A 78 -6.73 -16.68 44.98
CA LEU A 78 -5.51 -16.59 44.16
C LEU A 78 -5.68 -17.27 42.79
N ILE A 79 -6.41 -18.36 42.72
CA ILE A 79 -6.70 -19.04 41.43
C ILE A 79 -7.72 -18.24 40.63
N SER A 80 -8.78 -17.72 41.25
CA SER A 80 -9.78 -16.92 40.53
C SER A 80 -9.20 -15.61 39.98
N SER A 81 -8.35 -14.91 40.75
CA SER A 81 -7.71 -13.68 40.28
C SER A 81 -6.76 -13.95 39.08
N ARG A 82 -6.03 -15.06 39.10
CA ARG A 82 -5.18 -15.44 37.96
C ARG A 82 -5.98 -15.88 36.73
N THR A 83 -7.10 -16.54 36.92
CA THR A 83 -7.99 -16.91 35.80
C THR A 83 -8.68 -15.69 35.22
N GLU A 84 -9.10 -14.73 36.02
CA GLU A 84 -9.65 -13.45 35.55
C GLU A 84 -8.64 -12.63 34.78
N GLU A 85 -7.40 -12.51 35.27
CA GLU A 85 -6.29 -11.87 34.52
C GLU A 85 -6.03 -12.53 33.18
N LEU A 86 -6.00 -13.87 33.10
CA LEU A 86 -5.79 -14.60 31.86
C LEU A 86 -6.96 -14.43 30.86
N VAL A 87 -8.19 -14.39 31.34
CA VAL A 87 -9.37 -14.12 30.52
C VAL A 87 -9.30 -12.68 29.98
N GLN A 88 -8.93 -11.71 30.81
CA GLN A 88 -8.79 -10.32 30.42
C GLN A 88 -7.65 -10.13 29.41
N ILE A 89 -6.49 -10.79 29.58
CA ILE A 89 -5.41 -10.76 28.62
C ILE A 89 -5.86 -11.34 27.28
N ARG A 90 -6.57 -12.47 27.28
CA ARG A 90 -7.09 -13.06 26.03
C ARG A 90 -8.09 -12.15 25.31
N SER A 91 -9.00 -11.50 26.07
CA SER A 91 -9.94 -10.55 25.48
C SER A 91 -9.23 -9.33 24.87
N LEU A 92 -8.22 -8.79 25.57
CA LEU A 92 -7.40 -7.68 25.08
C LEU A 92 -6.56 -8.08 23.84
N LEU A 93 -6.02 -9.30 23.81
CA LEU A 93 -5.30 -9.79 22.63
C LEU A 93 -6.25 -9.92 21.43
N LYS A 94 -7.45 -10.46 21.64
CA LYS A 94 -8.46 -10.58 20.59
C LYS A 94 -8.92 -9.21 20.09
N GLU A 95 -9.18 -8.27 21.01
CA GLU A 95 -9.52 -6.88 20.65
C GLU A 95 -8.38 -6.22 19.88
N ASN A 96 -7.12 -6.45 20.27
CA ASN A 96 -5.96 -5.93 19.56
C ASN A 96 -5.83 -6.51 18.14
N GLU A 97 -6.12 -7.81 17.95
CA GLU A 97 -6.17 -8.45 16.64
C GLU A 97 -7.31 -7.88 15.78
N GLU A 98 -8.49 -7.70 16.36
CA GLU A 98 -9.64 -7.09 15.68
C GLU A 98 -9.37 -5.63 15.29
N LEU A 99 -8.77 -4.85 16.18
CA LEU A 99 -8.39 -3.46 15.89
C LEU A 99 -7.31 -3.37 14.81
N LYS A 100 -6.33 -4.27 14.81
CA LYS A 100 -5.32 -4.35 13.74
C LYS A 100 -5.96 -4.67 12.40
N ALA A 101 -6.86 -5.65 12.35
CA ALA A 101 -7.59 -5.99 11.13
C ALA A 101 -8.42 -4.79 10.61
N GLN A 102 -9.06 -4.02 11.50
CA GLN A 102 -9.78 -2.80 11.12
C GLN A 102 -8.84 -1.71 10.61
N ILE A 103 -7.66 -1.54 11.23
CA ILE A 103 -6.65 -0.58 10.77
C ILE A 103 -6.17 -0.97 9.37
N ASP A 104 -5.89 -2.25 9.13
CA ASP A 104 -5.46 -2.75 7.82
C ASP A 104 -6.55 -2.53 6.75
N GLU A 105 -7.81 -2.83 7.07
CA GLU A 105 -8.96 -2.58 6.20
C GLU A 105 -9.13 -1.09 5.88
N LEU A 106 -9.15 -0.23 6.90
CA LEU A 106 -9.27 1.22 6.73
C LEU A 106 -8.07 1.80 5.97
N THR A 107 -6.88 1.24 6.15
CA THR A 107 -5.68 1.67 5.43
C THR A 107 -5.81 1.34 3.94
N MET A 108 -6.27 0.12 3.60
CA MET A 108 -6.53 -0.28 2.21
C MET A 108 -7.62 0.59 1.57
N GLU A 109 -8.71 0.86 2.29
CA GLU A 109 -9.78 1.74 1.82
C GLU A 109 -9.28 3.17 1.59
N ASN A 110 -8.46 3.69 2.51
CA ASN A 110 -7.87 5.02 2.38
C ASN A 110 -6.96 5.13 1.16
N ILE A 111 -6.09 4.12 0.93
CA ILE A 111 -5.23 4.06 -0.27
C ILE A 111 -6.09 4.07 -1.54
N LYS A 112 -7.14 3.26 -1.59
CA LYS A 112 -8.05 3.21 -2.73
C LYS A 112 -8.73 4.55 -2.97
N LEU A 113 -9.27 5.18 -1.91
CA LEU A 113 -9.89 6.50 -2.01
C LEU A 113 -8.92 7.58 -2.47
N GLN A 114 -7.64 7.50 -2.08
CA GLN A 114 -6.61 8.42 -2.58
C GLN A 114 -6.34 8.20 -4.06
N GLN A 115 -6.27 6.95 -4.53
CA GLN A 115 -6.14 6.62 -5.95
C GLN A 115 -7.35 7.13 -6.76
N ASP A 116 -8.57 6.86 -6.31
CA ASP A 116 -9.80 7.31 -6.96
C ASP A 116 -9.86 8.85 -7.04
N ARG A 117 -9.41 9.56 -6.00
CA ARG A 117 -9.33 11.03 -6.00
C ARG A 117 -8.29 11.55 -6.99
N TYR A 118 -7.15 10.89 -7.09
CA TYR A 118 -6.11 11.25 -8.04
C TYR A 118 -6.61 11.05 -9.48
N GLU A 119 -7.19 9.87 -9.79
CA GLU A 119 -7.79 9.60 -11.11
C GLU A 119 -8.88 10.62 -11.47
N LEU A 120 -9.76 10.96 -10.51
CA LEU A 120 -10.80 11.98 -10.73
C LEU A 120 -10.20 13.36 -11.02
N THR A 121 -9.10 13.72 -10.38
CA THR A 121 -8.42 15.00 -10.61
C THR A 121 -7.83 15.03 -12.01
N ASN A 122 -7.12 13.97 -12.42
CA ASN A 122 -6.55 13.86 -13.77
C ASN A 122 -7.63 13.91 -14.86
N LEU A 123 -8.75 13.19 -14.66
CA LEU A 123 -9.87 13.23 -15.61
C LEU A 123 -10.51 14.62 -15.73
N ARG A 124 -10.60 15.38 -14.65
CA ARG A 124 -11.07 16.77 -14.69
C ARG A 124 -10.10 17.68 -15.45
N GLU A 125 -8.80 17.53 -15.21
CA GLU A 125 -7.78 18.28 -15.94
C GLU A 125 -7.81 17.98 -17.43
N LEU A 126 -7.98 16.71 -17.83
CA LEU A 126 -8.18 16.33 -19.22
C LEU A 126 -9.47 16.91 -19.82
N TYR A 127 -10.56 16.94 -19.06
CA TYR A 127 -11.80 17.54 -19.52
C TYR A 127 -11.67 19.06 -19.71
N ASP A 128 -11.01 19.74 -18.79
CA ASP A 128 -10.75 21.17 -18.90
C ASP A 128 -9.82 21.50 -20.07
N LEU A 129 -8.83 20.63 -20.32
CA LEU A 129 -7.95 20.70 -21.49
C LEU A 129 -8.75 20.49 -22.78
N ASP A 130 -9.64 19.52 -22.82
CA ASP A 130 -10.51 19.25 -23.97
C ASP A 130 -11.36 20.48 -24.30
N ALA A 131 -11.95 21.13 -23.31
CA ALA A 131 -12.74 22.33 -23.49
C ALA A 131 -11.90 23.54 -23.94
N GLN A 132 -10.62 23.62 -23.55
CA GLN A 132 -9.73 24.71 -23.93
C GLN A 132 -9.32 24.66 -25.41
N TYR A 133 -9.26 23.45 -25.99
CA TYR A 133 -8.86 23.22 -27.38
C TYR A 133 -10.02 22.59 -28.20
N ASP A 134 -11.23 23.13 -28.05
CA ASP A 134 -12.46 22.60 -28.66
C ASP A 134 -12.39 22.52 -30.21
N ASP A 135 -11.55 23.34 -30.83
CA ASP A 135 -11.35 23.36 -32.28
C ASP A 135 -10.70 22.07 -32.83
N TYR A 136 -10.03 21.26 -31.99
CA TYR A 136 -9.33 20.04 -32.41
C TYR A 136 -10.07 18.78 -31.99
N PRO A 137 -10.37 17.84 -32.93
CA PRO A 137 -10.91 16.54 -32.55
C PRO A 137 -9.82 15.73 -31.80
N LYS A 138 -10.20 15.15 -30.65
CA LYS A 138 -9.27 14.49 -29.73
C LYS A 138 -9.78 13.13 -29.28
N ILE A 139 -8.87 12.23 -28.94
CA ILE A 139 -9.14 10.92 -28.33
C ILE A 139 -8.32 10.81 -27.04
N GLY A 140 -8.98 10.42 -25.93
CA GLY A 140 -8.32 10.07 -24.69
C GLY A 140 -7.56 8.75 -24.81
N ALA A 141 -6.35 8.69 -24.28
CA ALA A 141 -5.52 7.49 -24.21
C ALA A 141 -4.81 7.40 -22.86
N ARG A 142 -4.55 6.18 -22.42
CA ARG A 142 -3.81 5.90 -21.18
C ARG A 142 -2.38 5.44 -21.52
N ILE A 143 -1.42 5.87 -20.72
CA ILE A 143 -0.03 5.41 -20.82
C ILE A 143 0.06 4.00 -20.23
N ILE A 144 0.49 3.03 -21.06
CA ILE A 144 0.62 1.61 -20.69
C ILE A 144 2.06 1.15 -20.51
N ALA A 145 3.03 1.90 -20.99
CA ALA A 145 4.44 1.63 -20.79
C ALA A 145 5.28 2.91 -20.90
N LYS A 146 6.29 3.02 -20.06
CA LYS A 146 7.34 4.06 -20.13
C LYS A 146 8.68 3.38 -20.38
N ASP A 147 9.62 4.05 -21.07
CA ASP A 147 10.95 3.49 -21.33
C ASP A 147 11.74 3.38 -20.01
N SER A 148 12.49 2.29 -19.84
CA SER A 148 13.15 1.95 -18.58
C SER A 148 14.45 2.74 -18.29
N GLY A 149 14.94 3.52 -19.23
CA GLY A 149 16.21 4.23 -19.10
C GLY A 149 16.09 5.67 -18.58
N ASN A 150 15.15 6.43 -19.11
CA ASN A 150 14.76 7.76 -18.67
C ASN A 150 13.25 7.89 -18.90
N TRP A 151 12.50 7.87 -17.82
CA TRP A 151 11.06 7.58 -17.76
C TRP A 151 10.15 8.59 -18.48
N TYR A 152 10.70 9.71 -18.92
CA TYR A 152 9.89 10.84 -19.36
C TYR A 152 9.98 11.12 -20.85
N HIS A 153 11.03 10.66 -21.54
CA HIS A 153 11.32 11.06 -22.93
C HIS A 153 10.48 10.30 -23.97
N SER A 154 10.11 9.04 -23.70
CA SER A 154 9.21 8.30 -24.59
C SER A 154 8.32 7.32 -23.81
N PHE A 155 7.11 7.12 -24.30
CA PHE A 155 6.14 6.23 -23.67
C PHE A 155 5.18 5.63 -24.71
N VAL A 156 4.44 4.61 -24.31
CA VAL A 156 3.45 3.92 -25.15
C VAL A 156 2.06 4.15 -24.57
N ILE A 157 1.09 4.42 -25.44
CA ILE A 157 -0.32 4.60 -25.13
C ILE A 157 -1.16 3.43 -25.65
N ASP A 158 -2.33 3.20 -25.05
CA ASP A 158 -3.28 2.11 -25.31
C ASP A 158 -4.18 2.34 -26.54
N LYS A 159 -3.81 3.25 -27.44
CA LYS A 159 -4.52 3.58 -28.67
C LYS A 159 -3.63 3.47 -29.88
N GLY A 160 -4.17 2.97 -30.99
CA GLY A 160 -3.43 2.71 -32.20
C GLY A 160 -4.16 3.08 -33.48
N TYR A 161 -3.74 2.49 -34.62
CA TYR A 161 -4.39 2.79 -35.91
C TYR A 161 -5.83 2.27 -35.98
N ASP A 162 -6.21 1.24 -35.18
CA ASP A 162 -7.61 0.77 -35.10
C ASP A 162 -8.51 1.82 -34.45
N ASP A 163 -7.95 2.73 -33.64
CA ASP A 163 -8.63 3.88 -33.03
C ASP A 163 -8.54 5.16 -33.90
N GLY A 164 -7.90 5.09 -35.06
CA GLY A 164 -7.72 6.21 -36.00
C GLY A 164 -6.46 7.04 -35.76
N LEU A 165 -5.51 6.55 -34.97
CA LEU A 165 -4.25 7.25 -34.74
C LEU A 165 -3.25 7.05 -35.87
N SER A 166 -2.40 8.05 -36.09
CA SER A 166 -1.37 8.08 -37.12
C SER A 166 -0.09 8.76 -36.61
N ILE A 167 1.02 8.49 -37.29
CA ILE A 167 2.31 9.14 -37.02
C ILE A 167 2.18 10.65 -37.17
N ASN A 168 2.88 11.42 -36.34
CA ASN A 168 2.87 12.88 -36.22
C ASN A 168 1.59 13.48 -35.63
N MET A 169 0.60 12.71 -35.18
CA MET A 169 -0.47 13.24 -34.36
C MET A 169 0.10 13.79 -33.04
N ASN A 170 -0.44 14.93 -32.60
CA ASN A 170 0.05 15.64 -31.42
C ASN A 170 -0.62 15.11 -30.15
N VAL A 171 0.14 15.04 -29.08
CA VAL A 171 -0.28 14.52 -27.79
C VAL A 171 -0.19 15.61 -26.75
N MET A 172 -1.25 15.77 -25.96
CA MET A 172 -1.42 16.81 -24.95
C MET A 172 -1.77 16.21 -23.58
N ALA A 173 -1.40 16.86 -22.51
CA ALA A 173 -1.85 16.55 -21.15
C ALA A 173 -1.75 17.77 -20.24
N GLY A 174 -2.43 17.75 -19.11
CA GLY A 174 -2.41 18.85 -18.16
C GLY A 174 -2.88 20.15 -18.79
N SER A 175 -1.95 21.03 -19.15
CA SER A 175 -2.25 22.32 -19.76
C SER A 175 -1.53 22.56 -21.10
N GLY A 176 -0.87 21.54 -21.68
CA GLY A 176 -0.07 21.80 -22.87
C GLY A 176 0.38 20.59 -23.66
N LEU A 177 1.35 20.84 -24.54
CA LEU A 177 1.93 19.86 -25.46
C LEU A 177 2.84 18.89 -24.72
N VAL A 178 2.55 17.60 -24.85
CA VAL A 178 3.42 16.50 -24.38
C VAL A 178 4.43 16.11 -25.48
N GLY A 179 3.96 15.94 -26.72
CA GLY A 179 4.81 15.43 -27.78
C GLY A 179 4.02 15.05 -29.02
N ARG A 180 4.53 14.06 -29.75
CA ARG A 180 3.90 13.51 -30.97
C ARG A 180 4.08 12.02 -31.07
N ILE A 181 3.20 11.38 -31.81
CA ILE A 181 3.30 9.97 -32.15
C ILE A 181 4.45 9.74 -33.14
N THR A 182 5.31 8.76 -32.87
CA THR A 182 6.43 8.37 -33.72
C THR A 182 6.26 6.99 -34.35
N ASP A 183 5.51 6.10 -33.69
CA ASP A 183 5.23 4.77 -34.19
C ASP A 183 3.81 4.34 -33.77
N VAL A 184 3.13 3.55 -34.61
CA VAL A 184 1.72 3.17 -34.42
C VAL A 184 1.54 1.69 -34.73
N GLY A 185 1.06 0.95 -33.76
CA GLY A 185 0.57 -0.42 -33.91
C GLY A 185 -0.96 -0.49 -33.96
N PRO A 186 -1.53 -1.70 -33.98
CA PRO A 186 -2.99 -1.89 -34.03
C PRO A 186 -3.74 -1.19 -32.89
N ASN A 187 -3.30 -1.42 -31.66
CA ASN A 187 -3.92 -0.97 -30.41
C ASN A 187 -2.92 -0.27 -29.47
N TRP A 188 -1.83 0.23 -30.00
CA TRP A 188 -0.83 0.97 -29.24
C TRP A 188 -0.14 2.00 -30.14
N SER A 189 0.41 3.05 -29.53
CA SER A 189 1.25 4.02 -30.23
C SER A 189 2.40 4.45 -29.35
N LYS A 190 3.56 4.71 -29.94
CA LYS A 190 4.73 5.26 -29.25
C LYS A 190 4.74 6.77 -29.41
N VAL A 191 4.89 7.46 -28.30
CA VAL A 191 4.97 8.93 -28.23
C VAL A 191 6.39 9.32 -27.84
N ILE A 192 6.95 10.32 -28.50
CA ILE A 192 8.15 11.02 -28.08
C ILE A 192 7.77 12.35 -27.46
N ALA A 193 8.30 12.62 -26.27
CA ALA A 193 8.04 13.85 -25.55
C ALA A 193 8.83 15.03 -26.11
N ILE A 194 8.38 16.25 -25.84
CA ILE A 194 9.10 17.48 -26.26
C ILE A 194 10.39 17.69 -25.47
N ILE A 195 10.57 17.03 -24.34
CA ILE A 195 11.77 17.09 -23.49
C ILE A 195 12.90 16.19 -23.99
N ASP A 196 12.62 15.25 -24.93
CA ASP A 196 13.64 14.36 -25.52
C ASP A 196 14.68 15.15 -26.29
N ASP A 197 15.97 14.79 -26.16
CA ASP A 197 17.12 15.46 -26.80
C ASP A 197 17.01 15.53 -28.34
N ASN A 198 16.25 14.59 -28.94
CA ASN A 198 15.99 14.57 -30.38
C ASN A 198 14.70 15.32 -30.77
N SER A 199 14.04 15.94 -29.82
CA SER A 199 12.79 16.66 -30.04
C SER A 199 13.06 18.16 -30.28
N ASN A 200 12.65 18.65 -31.44
CA ASN A 200 12.67 20.07 -31.76
C ASN A 200 11.26 20.50 -32.16
N VAL A 201 10.76 21.51 -31.50
CA VAL A 201 9.42 22.07 -31.71
C VAL A 201 9.52 23.51 -32.18
N SER A 202 8.95 23.82 -33.35
CA SER A 202 8.81 25.21 -33.77
C SER A 202 7.79 25.91 -32.88
N GLY A 203 8.25 26.77 -32.02
CA GLY A 203 7.44 27.54 -31.08
C GLY A 203 7.30 29.01 -31.54
N MET A 204 6.37 29.70 -30.87
CA MET A 204 6.10 31.12 -31.06
C MET A 204 5.76 31.75 -29.71
N VAL A 205 6.28 32.91 -29.43
CA VAL A 205 5.88 33.70 -28.27
C VAL A 205 4.49 34.28 -28.53
N LEU A 206 3.51 33.93 -27.66
CA LEU A 206 2.11 34.28 -27.88
C LEU A 206 1.87 35.82 -27.92
N SER A 207 2.61 36.61 -27.10
CA SER A 207 2.43 38.04 -26.97
C SER A 207 2.97 38.85 -28.16
N THR A 208 4.03 38.35 -28.81
CA THR A 208 4.76 39.10 -29.86
C THR A 208 4.65 38.43 -31.23
N SER A 209 4.25 37.16 -31.28
CA SER A 209 4.27 36.30 -32.48
C SER A 209 5.67 36.04 -33.05
N ASP A 210 6.72 36.26 -32.26
CA ASP A 210 8.11 35.99 -32.67
C ASP A 210 8.36 34.46 -32.57
N ASN A 211 8.97 33.92 -33.62
CA ASN A 211 9.24 32.49 -33.69
C ASN A 211 10.56 32.13 -33.01
N LEU A 212 10.60 30.91 -32.47
CA LEU A 212 11.76 30.30 -31.84
C LEU A 212 11.75 28.80 -32.06
N ILE A 213 12.81 28.11 -31.67
CA ILE A 213 12.88 26.65 -31.65
C ILE A 213 13.02 26.21 -30.21
N VAL A 214 12.06 25.38 -29.75
CA VAL A 214 12.14 24.68 -28.46
C VAL A 214 12.90 23.39 -28.68
N CYS A 215 13.98 23.19 -27.95
CA CYS A 215 14.82 22.00 -28.00
C CYS A 215 14.63 21.20 -26.68
N GLY A 216 14.32 19.94 -26.80
CA GLY A 216 14.33 19.02 -25.68
C GLY A 216 15.74 18.89 -25.10
N ASP A 217 15.83 18.69 -23.81
CA ASP A 217 17.08 18.50 -23.08
C ASP A 217 16.78 17.78 -21.78
N LEU A 218 17.09 16.49 -21.73
CA LEU A 218 16.77 15.63 -20.60
C LEU A 218 17.59 15.99 -19.35
N GLU A 219 18.81 16.47 -19.52
CA GLU A 219 19.66 16.89 -18.40
C GLU A 219 19.10 18.16 -17.75
N LEU A 220 18.65 19.13 -18.54
CA LEU A 220 17.99 20.34 -18.03
C LEU A 220 16.60 20.05 -17.43
N TYR A 221 15.92 19.02 -17.92
CA TYR A 221 14.61 18.66 -17.40
C TYR A 221 14.68 18.11 -15.98
N ASP A 222 15.79 17.56 -15.52
CA ASP A 222 15.99 17.21 -14.10
C ASP A 222 15.83 18.43 -13.16
N ASP A 223 16.06 19.65 -13.69
CA ASP A 223 15.80 20.92 -13.01
C ASP A 223 14.42 21.52 -13.39
N GLY A 224 13.57 20.78 -14.12
CA GLY A 224 12.25 21.23 -14.57
C GLY A 224 12.29 22.24 -15.72
N LEU A 225 13.36 22.26 -16.51
CA LEU A 225 13.58 23.25 -17.57
C LEU A 225 13.88 22.57 -18.90
N ILE A 226 13.52 23.23 -20.00
CA ILE A 226 13.97 22.94 -21.35
C ILE A 226 14.50 24.22 -21.99
N ARG A 227 15.22 24.11 -23.08
CA ARG A 227 15.80 25.29 -23.70
C ARG A 227 15.06 25.71 -24.97
N PHE A 228 15.23 26.98 -25.32
CA PHE A 228 14.87 27.49 -26.63
C PHE A 228 16.04 28.24 -27.27
N GLU A 229 16.02 28.29 -28.60
CA GLU A 229 17.03 28.90 -29.42
C GLU A 229 16.40 29.71 -30.55
N LYS A 230 17.19 30.56 -31.19
CA LYS A 230 16.86 31.31 -32.42
C LYS A 230 15.65 32.22 -32.29
N LEU A 231 15.37 32.74 -31.10
CA LEU A 231 14.37 33.80 -30.94
C LEU A 231 14.88 35.10 -31.59
N VAL A 232 14.13 35.60 -32.57
CA VAL A 232 14.40 36.90 -33.20
C VAL A 232 13.50 37.96 -32.60
N ASP A 233 13.98 38.67 -31.60
CA ASP A 233 13.25 39.75 -30.92
C ASP A 233 14.02 41.09 -31.07
N ASN A 234 13.82 41.70 -32.21
CA ASN A 234 14.52 42.97 -32.57
C ASN A 234 14.06 44.17 -31.76
N ALA A 235 12.90 44.05 -31.13
CA ALA A 235 12.29 45.17 -30.38
C ALA A 235 12.43 45.04 -28.87
N ASP A 236 13.07 43.99 -28.41
CA ASP A 236 13.30 43.68 -26.99
C ASP A 236 11.99 43.65 -26.17
N ARG A 237 10.94 43.01 -26.76
CA ARG A 237 9.58 42.96 -26.21
C ARG A 237 9.26 41.68 -25.45
N VAL A 238 10.04 40.64 -25.73
CA VAL A 238 9.84 39.33 -25.09
C VAL A 238 10.42 39.38 -23.68
N VAL A 239 9.62 38.95 -22.70
CA VAL A 239 10.01 39.02 -21.28
C VAL A 239 9.86 37.63 -20.62
N GLU A 240 10.51 37.44 -19.48
CA GLU A 240 10.33 36.29 -18.63
C GLU A 240 8.87 36.20 -18.20
N GLY A 241 8.31 34.95 -18.21
CA GLY A 241 6.91 34.67 -17.96
C GLY A 241 6.01 34.65 -19.21
N ASP A 242 6.53 35.09 -20.39
CA ASP A 242 5.77 35.00 -21.64
C ASP A 242 5.43 33.55 -22.01
N LYS A 243 4.25 33.37 -22.58
CA LYS A 243 3.76 32.04 -23.03
C LYS A 243 4.36 31.68 -24.37
N ILE A 244 4.85 30.47 -24.48
CA ILE A 244 5.29 29.88 -25.74
C ILE A 244 4.26 28.82 -26.16
N VAL A 245 3.80 28.95 -27.40
CA VAL A 245 2.87 28.02 -28.05
C VAL A 245 3.52 27.44 -29.31
N THR A 246 2.98 26.35 -29.83
CA THR A 246 3.38 25.79 -31.12
C THR A 246 3.13 26.79 -32.24
N SER A 247 4.10 26.95 -33.13
CA SER A 247 4.04 27.88 -34.26
C SER A 247 3.25 27.31 -35.43
N HIS A 248 2.60 28.20 -36.19
CA HIS A 248 1.95 27.85 -37.47
C HIS A 248 2.95 27.42 -38.56
N VAL A 249 4.24 27.73 -38.40
CA VAL A 249 5.31 27.35 -39.34
C VAL A 249 5.78 25.89 -39.15
N SER A 250 5.35 25.24 -38.06
CA SER A 250 5.71 23.83 -37.82
C SER A 250 5.19 22.90 -38.92
N ASP A 251 6.00 21.92 -39.29
CA ASP A 251 5.64 20.83 -40.21
C ASP A 251 4.99 19.62 -39.51
N LYS A 252 5.14 19.53 -38.19
CA LYS A 252 4.70 18.37 -37.38
C LYS A 252 3.68 18.71 -36.29
N TYR A 253 3.65 19.97 -35.88
CA TYR A 253 2.81 20.38 -34.78
C TYR A 253 1.69 21.34 -35.23
N LEU A 254 0.48 21.10 -34.75
CA LEU A 254 -0.64 21.98 -34.93
C LEU A 254 -0.40 23.30 -34.16
N PRO A 255 -0.86 24.44 -34.67
CA PRO A 255 -0.56 25.75 -34.06
C PRO A 255 -1.35 25.99 -32.76
N GLY A 256 -0.81 26.84 -31.90
CA GLY A 256 -1.51 27.37 -30.74
C GLY A 256 -1.51 26.50 -29.49
N ILE A 257 -0.87 25.33 -29.50
CA ILE A 257 -0.78 24.46 -28.33
C ILE A 257 0.29 24.99 -27.38
N LEU A 258 -0.04 25.19 -26.11
CA LEU A 258 0.88 25.69 -25.10
C LEU A 258 2.04 24.72 -24.88
N ILE A 259 3.27 25.25 -24.91
CA ILE A 259 4.50 24.50 -24.61
C ILE A 259 4.95 24.80 -23.17
N GLY A 260 5.01 26.08 -22.79
CA GLY A 260 5.46 26.49 -21.47
C GLY A 260 5.62 28.00 -21.35
N TYR A 261 6.42 28.39 -20.37
CA TYR A 261 6.65 29.79 -20.01
C TYR A 261 8.14 30.07 -20.03
N ILE A 262 8.54 31.26 -20.54
CA ILE A 262 9.94 31.68 -20.55
C ILE A 262 10.43 31.87 -19.10
N SER A 263 11.47 31.14 -18.74
CA SER A 263 12.10 31.20 -17.41
C SER A 263 13.31 32.16 -17.42
N SER A 264 14.10 32.18 -18.50
CA SER A 264 15.21 33.09 -18.66
C SER A 264 15.49 33.37 -20.13
N ILE A 265 16.09 34.56 -20.41
CA ILE A 265 16.43 34.96 -21.76
C ILE A 265 17.88 35.50 -21.74
N SER A 266 18.66 35.11 -22.73
CA SER A 266 20.03 35.60 -22.94
C SER A 266 20.28 35.91 -24.41
N MET A 267 21.10 36.90 -24.69
CA MET A 267 21.54 37.21 -26.04
C MET A 267 22.60 36.21 -26.49
N ASP A 268 22.44 35.66 -27.68
CA ASP A 268 23.43 34.76 -28.27
C ASP A 268 24.74 35.50 -28.63
N ALA A 269 25.83 34.77 -28.75
CA ALA A 269 27.14 35.31 -29.10
C ALA A 269 27.16 36.01 -30.47
N ASN A 270 26.18 35.74 -31.34
CA ASN A 270 26.02 36.38 -32.64
C ASN A 270 25.36 37.78 -32.58
N ASN A 271 24.81 38.15 -31.41
CA ASN A 271 24.04 39.39 -31.18
C ASN A 271 22.84 39.59 -32.14
N LEU A 272 22.33 38.52 -32.75
CA LEU A 272 21.21 38.59 -33.69
C LEU A 272 19.98 37.84 -33.15
N THR A 273 20.22 36.80 -32.36
CA THR A 273 19.19 35.95 -31.78
C THR A 273 19.32 35.86 -30.28
N LYS A 274 18.25 35.48 -29.62
CA LYS A 274 18.20 35.17 -28.19
C LYS A 274 17.96 33.71 -28.00
N SER A 275 18.49 33.16 -26.92
CA SER A 275 18.23 31.82 -26.42
C SER A 275 17.88 31.90 -24.94
N GLY A 276 17.39 30.82 -24.37
CA GLY A 276 17.05 30.83 -22.95
C GLY A 276 16.40 29.52 -22.53
N LEU A 277 15.77 29.58 -21.36
CA LEU A 277 15.14 28.44 -20.71
C LEU A 277 13.62 28.64 -20.63
N ILE A 278 12.90 27.52 -20.67
CA ILE A 278 11.45 27.44 -20.60
C ILE A 278 11.10 26.49 -19.46
N THR A 279 10.12 26.85 -18.63
CA THR A 279 9.42 25.93 -17.75
C THR A 279 8.27 25.32 -18.54
N PRO A 280 8.28 24.01 -18.82
CA PRO A 280 7.18 23.33 -19.51
C PRO A 280 5.85 23.51 -18.78
N ALA A 281 4.75 23.54 -19.53
CA ALA A 281 3.41 23.61 -18.96
C ALA A 281 2.91 22.24 -18.46
N VAL A 282 3.58 21.17 -18.85
CA VAL A 282 3.22 19.77 -18.55
C VAL A 282 4.19 19.20 -17.54
N ASP A 283 3.66 18.46 -16.57
CA ASP A 283 4.43 17.60 -15.65
C ASP A 283 4.61 16.23 -16.29
N PHE A 284 5.81 15.95 -16.83
CA PHE A 284 6.11 14.68 -17.51
C PHE A 284 6.34 13.52 -16.54
N GLU A 285 6.64 13.80 -15.27
CA GLU A 285 6.88 12.77 -14.26
C GLU A 285 5.60 12.00 -13.92
N HIS A 286 4.49 12.72 -13.82
CA HIS A 286 3.21 12.21 -13.34
C HIS A 286 2.17 12.00 -14.46
N LEU A 287 2.62 11.85 -15.71
CA LEU A 287 1.72 11.55 -16.83
C LEU A 287 1.14 10.14 -16.71
N GLU A 288 -0.19 10.03 -16.73
CA GLU A 288 -0.96 8.77 -16.76
C GLU A 288 -1.93 8.71 -17.93
N GLU A 289 -2.70 9.78 -18.17
CA GLU A 289 -3.63 9.94 -19.27
C GLU A 289 -3.22 11.10 -20.15
N VAL A 290 -3.53 10.98 -21.44
CA VAL A 290 -3.22 11.98 -22.45
C VAL A 290 -4.39 12.14 -23.44
N LEU A 291 -4.46 13.29 -24.10
CA LEU A 291 -5.32 13.51 -25.26
C LEU A 291 -4.50 13.50 -26.53
N VAL A 292 -4.92 12.72 -27.51
CA VAL A 292 -4.29 12.70 -28.84
C VAL A 292 -5.17 13.46 -29.79
N ILE A 293 -4.65 14.51 -30.44
CA ILE A 293 -5.33 15.23 -31.50
C ILE A 293 -5.31 14.36 -32.75
N THR A 294 -6.49 14.02 -33.26
CA THR A 294 -6.64 13.12 -34.44
C THR A 294 -6.51 13.84 -35.76
N GLU A 295 -6.29 15.15 -35.73
CA GLU A 295 -5.98 15.96 -36.91
C GLU A 295 -4.47 16.01 -37.14
N LEU A 296 -4.06 15.83 -38.38
CA LEU A 296 -2.68 16.01 -38.81
C LEU A 296 -2.44 17.43 -39.30
N LYS A 297 -1.25 17.95 -39.05
CA LYS A 297 -0.80 19.19 -39.68
C LYS A 297 -0.77 18.99 -41.19
N GLN A 298 -1.47 19.86 -41.92
CA GLN A 298 -1.42 19.86 -43.39
C GLN A 298 -0.05 20.36 -43.85
N VAL A 299 0.68 19.51 -44.53
CA VAL A 299 1.94 19.86 -45.17
C VAL A 299 1.70 19.86 -46.67
N VAL A 300 2.11 20.90 -47.35
CA VAL A 300 2.12 20.93 -48.81
C VAL A 300 3.29 20.05 -49.27
N GLU A 301 2.99 18.89 -49.83
CA GLU A 301 4.02 18.09 -50.52
C GLU A 301 4.49 18.87 -51.78
N GLU A 302 5.78 19.19 -51.81
CA GLU A 302 6.45 19.75 -53.01
C GLU A 302 6.72 18.67 -54.07
#